data_949074f38b780a59c8458489c4bf971d
#
_entry.id   949074f38b780a59c8458489c4bf971d
#
_cell.length_a   1.000
_cell.length_b   1.000
_cell.length_c   1.000
_cell.angle_alpha   90.00
_cell.angle_beta   90.00
_cell.angle_gamma   90.00
#
_symmetry.space_group_name_H-M   'P 1'
#
loop_
_entity.id
_entity.type
_entity.pdbx_description
1 polymer ?
#
loop_
_entity_poly.entity_id
_entity_poly.type
_entity_poly.pdbx_seq_one_letter_code
_entity_poly.pdbx_strand_id
1 'polypeptide(L)'
;MRIQHNIAALNAHRQLGNNNSTVSKSLEKLSSGYRINRAGDDAAGLAISEKMRAQITSLDTAQKNANDGISLIQTAEGALTEVHSMLNRMVELSMQSANGIYDQDVDRKNLQEEYDQLTTEIDRIANTTTFNGTKLLNGNGSASTTITLQIGDTASTNNML
;
A
#
# COMPACT_ATOMS: atom_id res chain seq x y z
N MET A 1 -71.80 -5.93 32.94
CA MET A 1 -71.25 -4.77 32.24
C MET A 1 -69.89 -4.42 32.86
N ARG A 2 -68.79 -4.52 32.10
CA ARG A 2 -67.49 -4.09 32.56
C ARG A 2 -67.25 -2.65 32.03
N ILE A 3 -67.65 -1.69 32.90
CA ILE A 3 -67.71 -0.27 32.49
C ILE A 3 -66.36 0.45 32.68
N GLN A 4 -65.43 -0.07 33.52
CA GLN A 4 -64.25 0.64 33.89
C GLN A 4 -62.96 0.18 33.10
N HIS A 5 -62.89 -1.07 32.65
CA HIS A 5 -61.72 -1.55 31.91
C HIS A 5 -62.12 -2.57 30.84
N ASN A 6 -61.84 -2.24 29.57
CA ASN A 6 -61.99 -3.16 28.43
C ASN A 6 -60.68 -3.96 28.23
N ILE A 7 -60.57 -5.10 28.91
CA ILE A 7 -59.35 -5.96 28.84
C ILE A 7 -59.12 -6.49 27.44
N ALA A 8 -60.17 -6.70 26.63
CA ALA A 8 -60.01 -7.14 25.25
C ALA A 8 -59.35 -6.05 24.38
N ALA A 9 -59.77 -4.79 24.54
CA ALA A 9 -59.17 -3.66 23.85
C ALA A 9 -57.73 -3.42 24.31
N LEU A 10 -57.39 -3.56 25.58
CA LEU A 10 -56.03 -3.47 26.10
C LEU A 10 -55.12 -4.58 25.56
N ASN A 11 -55.64 -5.80 25.46
CA ASN A 11 -54.91 -6.92 24.85
C ASN A 11 -54.68 -6.71 23.34
N ALA A 12 -55.68 -6.23 22.61
CA ALA A 12 -55.55 -5.89 21.19
C ALA A 12 -54.50 -4.78 20.99
N HIS A 13 -54.56 -3.72 21.81
CA HIS A 13 -53.57 -2.63 21.77
C HIS A 13 -52.13 -3.13 22.04
N ARG A 14 -51.96 -4.00 23.04
CA ARG A 14 -50.67 -4.59 23.35
C ARG A 14 -50.15 -5.47 22.19
N GLN A 15 -51.02 -6.29 21.57
CA GLN A 15 -50.65 -7.08 20.39
C GLN A 15 -50.30 -6.22 19.20
N LEU A 16 -51.02 -5.14 18.96
CA LEU A 16 -50.72 -4.17 17.92
C LEU A 16 -49.33 -3.53 18.14
N GLY A 17 -48.99 -3.17 19.37
CA GLY A 17 -47.69 -2.66 19.75
C GLY A 17 -46.54 -3.67 19.47
N ASN A 18 -46.77 -4.95 19.85
CA ASN A 18 -45.80 -6.01 19.59
C ASN A 18 -45.61 -6.28 18.10
N ASN A 19 -46.70 -6.31 17.32
CA ASN A 19 -46.64 -6.47 15.88
C ASN A 19 -45.89 -5.31 15.21
N ASN A 20 -46.20 -4.08 15.62
CA ASN A 20 -45.52 -2.88 15.08
C ASN A 20 -44.03 -2.90 15.40
N SER A 21 -43.63 -3.33 16.59
CA SER A 21 -42.23 -3.51 16.98
C SER A 21 -41.52 -4.58 16.10
N THR A 22 -42.21 -5.71 15.85
CA THR A 22 -41.65 -6.79 14.99
C THR A 22 -41.51 -6.35 13.56
N VAL A 23 -42.48 -5.65 13.00
CA VAL A 23 -42.42 -5.07 11.64
C VAL A 23 -41.28 -4.07 11.54
N SER A 24 -41.14 -3.18 12.51
CA SER A 24 -40.05 -2.19 12.53
C SER A 24 -38.68 -2.85 12.54
N LYS A 25 -38.47 -3.90 13.35
CA LYS A 25 -37.22 -4.68 13.34
C LYS A 25 -36.99 -5.40 12.01
N SER A 26 -38.03 -5.92 11.39
CA SER A 26 -37.91 -6.57 10.07
C SER A 26 -37.58 -5.57 8.98
N LEU A 27 -38.15 -4.38 9.00
CA LEU A 27 -37.84 -3.27 8.10
C LEU A 27 -36.40 -2.77 8.29
N GLU A 28 -35.96 -2.67 9.55
CA GLU A 28 -34.54 -2.31 9.84
C GLU A 28 -33.57 -3.31 9.20
N LYS A 29 -33.83 -4.62 9.35
CA LYS A 29 -32.99 -5.67 8.73
C LYS A 29 -33.07 -5.66 7.22
N LEU A 30 -34.23 -5.43 6.66
CA LEU A 30 -34.42 -5.37 5.20
C LEU A 30 -33.73 -4.13 4.62
N SER A 31 -33.85 -2.99 5.27
CA SER A 31 -33.24 -1.72 4.83
C SER A 31 -31.72 -1.73 4.91
N SER A 32 -31.16 -2.32 5.98
CA SER A 32 -29.71 -2.44 6.14
C SER A 32 -29.09 -3.55 5.31
N GLY A 33 -29.86 -4.58 4.94
CA GLY A 33 -29.37 -5.79 4.30
C GLY A 33 -28.62 -6.74 5.24
N TYR A 34 -28.51 -6.40 6.53
CA TYR A 34 -27.80 -7.22 7.51
C TYR A 34 -28.77 -7.95 8.45
N ARG A 35 -28.41 -9.18 8.81
CA ARG A 35 -29.17 -9.98 9.76
C ARG A 35 -29.02 -9.46 11.20
N ILE A 36 -27.83 -8.96 11.55
CA ILE A 36 -27.45 -8.44 12.87
C ILE A 36 -27.16 -6.96 12.70
N ASN A 37 -27.98 -6.10 13.31
CA ASN A 37 -27.86 -4.66 13.24
C ASN A 37 -27.49 -4.04 14.59
N ARG A 38 -27.87 -4.69 15.67
CA ARG A 38 -27.65 -4.19 17.04
C ARG A 38 -27.03 -5.27 17.90
N ALA A 39 -26.24 -4.85 18.89
CA ALA A 39 -25.66 -5.74 19.88
C ALA A 39 -26.73 -6.56 20.62
N GLY A 40 -27.97 -6.04 20.74
CA GLY A 40 -29.10 -6.74 21.33
C GLY A 40 -29.61 -7.91 20.49
N ASP A 41 -29.31 -8.00 19.21
CA ASP A 41 -29.68 -9.14 18.34
C ASP A 41 -28.72 -10.33 18.55
N ASP A 42 -27.42 -10.05 18.55
CA ASP A 42 -26.34 -11.01 18.79
C ASP A 42 -25.04 -10.24 19.01
N ALA A 43 -24.66 -10.07 20.26
CA ALA A 43 -23.44 -9.32 20.62
C ALA A 43 -22.15 -10.02 20.15
N ALA A 44 -22.09 -11.35 20.24
CA ALA A 44 -20.92 -12.12 19.85
C ALA A 44 -20.75 -12.13 18.32
N GLY A 45 -21.85 -12.36 17.59
CA GLY A 45 -21.85 -12.33 16.12
C GLY A 45 -21.52 -10.94 15.58
N LEU A 46 -21.99 -9.87 16.22
CA LEU A 46 -21.66 -8.50 15.83
C LEU A 46 -20.16 -8.22 16.04
N ALA A 47 -19.59 -8.58 17.19
CA ALA A 47 -18.18 -8.39 17.47
C ALA A 47 -17.27 -9.14 16.47
N ILE A 48 -17.62 -10.38 16.13
CA ILE A 48 -16.88 -11.16 15.12
C ILE A 48 -17.01 -10.52 13.73
N SER A 49 -18.21 -10.09 13.36
CA SER A 49 -18.47 -9.44 12.06
C SER A 49 -17.68 -8.14 11.92
N GLU A 50 -17.66 -7.29 12.94
CA GLU A 50 -16.88 -6.04 12.93
C GLU A 50 -15.37 -6.31 12.91
N LYS A 51 -14.89 -7.34 13.65
CA LYS A 51 -13.48 -7.76 13.57
C LYS A 51 -13.13 -8.23 12.16
N MET A 52 -13.95 -9.05 11.53
CA MET A 52 -13.72 -9.52 10.15
C MET A 52 -13.75 -8.36 9.15
N ARG A 53 -14.64 -7.40 9.33
CA ARG A 53 -14.72 -6.21 8.49
C ARG A 53 -13.48 -5.34 8.62
N ALA A 54 -12.99 -5.16 9.85
CA ALA A 54 -11.73 -4.47 10.09
C ALA A 54 -10.54 -5.21 9.43
N GLN A 55 -10.50 -6.54 9.53
CA GLN A 55 -9.47 -7.35 8.87
C GLN A 55 -9.53 -7.23 7.35
N ILE A 56 -10.71 -7.28 6.75
CA ILE A 56 -10.88 -7.10 5.28
C ILE A 56 -10.35 -5.73 4.86
N THR A 57 -10.71 -4.66 5.57
CA THR A 57 -10.23 -3.30 5.27
C THR A 57 -8.71 -3.19 5.42
N SER A 58 -8.16 -3.83 6.45
CA SER A 58 -6.71 -3.86 6.69
C SER A 58 -5.97 -4.60 5.58
N LEU A 59 -6.47 -5.77 5.16
CA LEU A 59 -5.89 -6.55 4.06
C LEU A 59 -6.00 -5.84 2.70
N ASP A 60 -7.11 -5.15 2.44
CA ASP A 60 -7.26 -4.33 1.22
C ASP A 60 -6.21 -3.19 1.20
N THR A 61 -5.96 -2.59 2.35
CA THR A 61 -4.91 -1.58 2.50
C THR A 61 -3.52 -2.20 2.35
N ALA A 62 -3.29 -3.37 2.94
CA ALA A 62 -2.03 -4.10 2.81
C ALA A 62 -1.73 -4.47 1.35
N GLN A 63 -2.74 -4.85 0.59
CA GLN A 63 -2.61 -5.10 -0.86
C GLN A 63 -2.20 -3.83 -1.63
N LYS A 64 -2.77 -2.69 -1.28
CA LYS A 64 -2.36 -1.40 -1.86
C LYS A 64 -0.91 -1.08 -1.52
N ASN A 65 -0.51 -1.26 -0.26
CA ASN A 65 0.87 -1.06 0.17
C ASN A 65 1.84 -1.96 -0.59
N ALA A 66 1.47 -3.23 -0.84
CA ALA A 66 2.29 -4.14 -1.63
C ALA A 66 2.44 -3.65 -3.08
N ASN A 67 1.38 -3.15 -3.70
CA ASN A 67 1.44 -2.57 -5.04
C ASN A 67 2.30 -1.30 -5.08
N ASP A 68 2.24 -0.48 -4.05
CA ASP A 68 3.10 0.70 -3.91
C ASP A 68 4.57 0.28 -3.78
N GLY A 69 4.86 -0.79 -3.03
CA GLY A 69 6.18 -1.39 -2.94
C GLY A 69 6.70 -1.91 -4.28
N ILE A 70 5.86 -2.56 -5.07
CA ILE A 70 6.20 -3.00 -6.43
C ILE A 70 6.54 -1.79 -7.30
N SER A 71 5.74 -0.72 -7.24
CA SER A 71 5.97 0.51 -8.01
C SER A 71 7.29 1.19 -7.62
N LEU A 72 7.63 1.17 -6.32
CA LEU A 72 8.90 1.66 -5.81
C LEU A 72 10.08 0.88 -6.40
N ILE A 73 10.00 -0.46 -6.37
CA ILE A 73 11.05 -1.34 -6.92
C ILE A 73 11.19 -1.12 -8.42
N GLN A 74 10.09 -1.03 -9.16
CA GLN A 74 10.12 -0.77 -10.60
C GLN A 74 10.78 0.59 -10.95
N THR A 75 10.55 1.60 -10.11
CA THR A 75 11.21 2.91 -10.27
C THR A 75 12.72 2.80 -10.07
N ALA A 76 13.15 2.07 -9.03
CA ALA A 76 14.57 1.82 -8.77
C ALA A 76 15.20 0.97 -9.88
N GLU A 77 14.53 -0.07 -10.35
CA GLU A 77 14.98 -0.94 -11.44
C GLU A 77 15.14 -0.17 -12.75
N GLY A 78 14.21 0.72 -13.09
CA GLY A 78 14.33 1.60 -14.25
C GLY A 78 15.59 2.47 -14.19
N ALA A 79 15.85 3.10 -13.04
CA ALA A 79 17.06 3.90 -12.86
C ALA A 79 18.35 3.06 -12.93
N LEU A 80 18.35 1.85 -12.35
CA LEU A 80 19.50 0.94 -12.42
C LEU A 80 19.76 0.42 -13.84
N THR A 81 18.72 0.29 -14.66
CA THR A 81 18.87 -0.09 -16.08
C THR A 81 19.66 0.97 -16.85
N GLU A 82 19.38 2.26 -16.60
CA GLU A 82 20.14 3.35 -17.20
C GLU A 82 21.60 3.36 -16.70
N VAL A 83 21.80 3.17 -15.40
CA VAL A 83 23.16 3.05 -14.83
C VAL A 83 23.92 1.89 -15.49
N HIS A 84 23.26 0.74 -15.69
CA HIS A 84 23.88 -0.42 -16.33
C HIS A 84 24.29 -0.13 -17.78
N SER A 85 23.46 0.59 -18.52
CA SER A 85 23.76 1.01 -19.89
C SER A 85 25.00 1.93 -19.94
N MET A 86 25.10 2.88 -19.01
CA MET A 86 26.25 3.77 -18.87
C MET A 86 27.52 3.01 -18.46
N LEU A 87 27.44 2.05 -17.55
CA LEU A 87 28.58 1.20 -17.17
C LEU A 87 29.07 0.37 -18.34
N ASN A 88 28.19 -0.17 -19.17
CA ASN A 88 28.61 -0.86 -20.41
C ASN A 88 29.35 0.09 -21.36
N ARG A 89 28.88 1.32 -21.52
CA ARG A 89 29.55 2.34 -22.30
C ARG A 89 30.93 2.69 -21.74
N MET A 90 31.03 2.82 -20.41
CA MET A 90 32.33 3.06 -19.74
C MET A 90 33.33 1.91 -19.97
N VAL A 91 32.84 0.65 -20.01
CA VAL A 91 33.70 -0.51 -20.37
C VAL A 91 34.17 -0.41 -21.80
N GLU A 92 33.30 -0.04 -22.75
CA GLU A 92 33.69 0.17 -24.16
C GLU A 92 34.77 1.25 -24.28
N LEU A 93 34.60 2.40 -23.63
CA LEU A 93 35.58 3.50 -23.64
C LEU A 93 36.91 3.06 -23.04
N SER A 94 36.86 2.30 -21.95
CA SER A 94 38.05 1.75 -21.30
C SER A 94 38.82 0.80 -22.23
N MET A 95 38.10 -0.07 -22.95
CA MET A 95 38.67 -0.99 -23.92
C MET A 95 39.27 -0.25 -25.13
N GLN A 96 38.61 0.82 -25.59
CA GLN A 96 39.12 1.68 -26.64
C GLN A 96 40.41 2.40 -26.18
N SER A 97 40.42 2.97 -24.99
CA SER A 97 41.58 3.66 -24.43
C SER A 97 42.79 2.74 -24.23
N ALA A 98 42.55 1.44 -23.97
CA ALA A 98 43.60 0.44 -23.81
C ALA A 98 44.29 0.09 -25.16
N ASN A 99 43.67 0.42 -26.30
CA ASN A 99 44.23 0.14 -27.60
C ASN A 99 45.38 1.12 -27.91
N GLY A 100 46.55 0.59 -28.31
CA GLY A 100 47.79 1.36 -28.56
C GLY A 100 47.78 2.25 -29.79
N ILE A 101 46.70 2.22 -30.60
CA ILE A 101 46.62 3.06 -31.83
C ILE A 101 46.05 4.46 -31.57
N TYR A 102 45.47 4.71 -30.40
CA TYR A 102 44.89 6.01 -30.04
C TYR A 102 45.97 6.96 -29.49
N ASP A 103 45.92 8.21 -29.97
CA ASP A 103 46.81 9.26 -29.49
C ASP A 103 46.53 9.60 -28.03
N GLN A 104 47.62 9.80 -27.27
CA GLN A 104 47.49 10.02 -25.81
C GLN A 104 46.97 11.43 -25.48
N ASP A 105 47.33 12.42 -26.30
CA ASP A 105 47.04 13.83 -26.00
C ASP A 105 45.69 14.31 -26.51
N VAL A 106 45.14 13.65 -27.55
CA VAL A 106 43.85 14.05 -28.14
C VAL A 106 42.79 12.97 -27.95
N ASP A 107 43.03 11.75 -28.47
CA ASP A 107 41.97 10.73 -28.50
C ASP A 107 41.64 10.21 -27.12
N ARG A 108 42.64 9.84 -26.33
CA ARG A 108 42.41 9.34 -24.97
C ARG A 108 41.87 10.41 -24.04
N LYS A 109 42.20 11.67 -24.25
CA LYS A 109 41.66 12.79 -23.51
C LYS A 109 40.15 12.96 -23.77
N ASN A 110 39.74 12.86 -25.03
CA ASN A 110 38.32 12.91 -25.41
C ASN A 110 37.56 11.72 -24.83
N LEU A 111 38.13 10.51 -24.85
CA LEU A 111 37.53 9.33 -24.20
C LEU A 111 37.41 9.52 -22.69
N GLN A 112 38.41 10.15 -22.06
CA GLN A 112 38.35 10.46 -20.63
C GLN A 112 37.25 11.49 -20.29
N GLU A 113 37.07 12.52 -21.12
CA GLU A 113 36.01 13.52 -20.94
C GLU A 113 34.60 12.87 -21.02
N GLU A 114 34.40 11.95 -21.99
CA GLU A 114 33.14 11.18 -22.07
C GLU A 114 32.95 10.30 -20.83
N TYR A 115 34.02 9.62 -20.36
CA TYR A 115 33.98 8.79 -19.17
C TYR A 115 33.59 9.60 -17.91
N ASP A 116 34.18 10.80 -17.76
CA ASP A 116 33.91 11.71 -16.65
C ASP A 116 32.45 12.22 -16.69
N GLN A 117 31.91 12.49 -17.89
CA GLN A 117 30.49 12.85 -18.05
C GLN A 117 29.56 11.71 -17.67
N LEU A 118 29.87 10.47 -18.06
CA LEU A 118 29.07 9.29 -17.66
C LEU A 118 29.13 9.08 -16.15
N THR A 119 30.28 9.28 -15.52
CA THR A 119 30.39 9.21 -14.04
C THR A 119 29.49 10.25 -13.36
N THR A 120 29.54 11.50 -13.87
CA THR A 120 28.70 12.59 -13.36
C THR A 120 27.20 12.28 -13.52
N GLU A 121 26.82 11.65 -14.64
CA GLU A 121 25.45 11.27 -14.90
C GLU A 121 24.96 10.12 -14.00
N ILE A 122 25.82 9.14 -13.70
CA ILE A 122 25.53 8.10 -12.71
C ILE A 122 25.29 8.72 -11.34
N ASP A 123 26.14 9.65 -10.92
CA ASP A 123 25.96 10.38 -9.66
C ASP A 123 24.66 11.19 -9.64
N ARG A 124 24.31 11.80 -10.79
CA ARG A 124 23.05 12.53 -10.92
C ARG A 124 21.86 11.59 -10.76
N ILE A 125 21.85 10.43 -11.42
CA ILE A 125 20.77 9.43 -11.30
C ILE A 125 20.65 8.94 -9.85
N ALA A 126 21.76 8.62 -9.21
CA ALA A 126 21.78 8.18 -7.83
C ALA A 126 21.17 9.23 -6.88
N ASN A 127 21.42 10.51 -7.14
CA ASN A 127 20.94 11.61 -6.30
C ASN A 127 19.52 12.06 -6.64
N THR A 128 19.04 11.88 -7.87
CA THR A 128 17.73 12.37 -8.33
C THR A 128 16.63 11.31 -8.29
N THR A 129 16.99 10.01 -8.29
CA THR A 129 15.98 8.95 -8.25
C THR A 129 15.27 8.95 -6.91
N THR A 130 14.00 9.36 -6.94
CA THR A 130 13.16 9.46 -5.75
C THR A 130 11.81 8.81 -6.00
N PHE A 131 11.22 8.24 -4.96
CA PHE A 131 9.84 7.79 -4.93
C PHE A 131 9.13 8.48 -3.77
N ASN A 132 8.09 9.24 -4.07
CA ASN A 132 7.35 10.03 -3.08
C ASN A 132 8.25 10.87 -2.15
N GLY A 133 9.31 11.48 -2.72
CA GLY A 133 10.27 12.31 -1.97
C GLY A 133 11.35 11.53 -1.21
N THR A 134 11.27 10.20 -1.17
CA THR A 134 12.31 9.34 -0.58
C THR A 134 13.33 8.97 -1.64
N LYS A 135 14.61 9.22 -1.41
CA LYS A 135 15.70 8.82 -2.30
C LYS A 135 15.91 7.32 -2.21
N LEU A 136 16.02 6.66 -3.39
CA LEU A 136 16.11 5.21 -3.47
C LEU A 136 17.55 4.71 -3.57
N LEU A 137 18.42 5.41 -4.31
CA LEU A 137 19.76 4.95 -4.68
C LEU A 137 20.87 5.72 -3.95
N ASN A 138 20.56 6.84 -3.32
CA ASN A 138 21.52 7.59 -2.55
C ASN A 138 21.61 7.01 -1.14
N GLY A 139 22.54 6.11 -0.92
CA GLY A 139 22.89 5.60 0.39
C GLY A 139 23.47 6.72 1.26
N ASN A 140 22.62 7.57 1.78
CA ASN A 140 22.91 8.79 2.52
C ASN A 140 23.70 8.50 3.82
N GLY A 141 24.90 7.96 3.74
CA GLY A 141 25.91 7.84 4.81
C GLY A 141 25.45 7.38 6.20
N SER A 142 24.15 7.28 6.42
CA SER A 142 23.49 6.81 7.64
C SER A 142 22.90 5.44 7.38
N ALA A 143 23.38 4.48 8.11
CA ALA A 143 23.02 3.09 8.08
C ALA A 143 21.57 2.81 7.64
N SER A 144 21.44 2.03 6.57
CA SER A 144 20.23 1.29 6.21
C SER A 144 18.95 2.12 6.23
N THR A 145 18.64 2.80 5.13
CA THR A 145 17.27 3.23 4.88
C THR A 145 16.45 1.97 4.55
N THR A 146 16.13 1.20 5.59
CA THR A 146 15.23 0.07 5.45
C THR A 146 13.83 0.64 5.26
N ILE A 147 13.27 0.46 4.08
CA ILE A 147 11.88 0.80 3.81
C ILE A 147 11.04 -0.40 4.22
N THR A 148 10.26 -0.25 5.28
CA THR A 148 9.36 -1.30 5.75
C THR A 148 7.98 -1.10 5.15
N LEU A 149 7.45 -2.16 4.55
CA LEU A 149 6.11 -2.19 3.97
C LEU A 149 5.20 -3.03 4.85
N GLN A 150 4.08 -2.47 5.30
CA GLN A 150 3.06 -3.20 6.05
C GLN A 150 2.16 -3.95 5.05
N ILE A 151 2.30 -5.28 4.99
CA ILE A 151 1.55 -6.17 4.07
C ILE A 151 0.59 -7.13 4.79
N GLY A 152 0.43 -7.00 6.10
CA GLY A 152 -0.48 -7.82 6.90
C GLY A 152 -1.52 -7.00 7.64
N ASP A 153 -2.47 -7.70 8.28
CA ASP A 153 -3.56 -7.12 9.05
C ASP A 153 -3.16 -6.60 10.43
N THR A 154 -1.98 -6.99 10.90
CA THR A 154 -1.43 -6.61 12.22
C THR A 154 -0.01 -6.10 12.10
N ALA A 155 0.38 -5.19 12.98
CA ALA A 155 1.73 -4.62 13.06
C ALA A 155 2.74 -5.58 13.71
N SER A 156 2.75 -6.85 13.31
CA SER A 156 3.77 -7.82 13.73
C SER A 156 4.92 -7.85 12.71
N THR A 157 6.12 -8.16 13.17
CA THR A 157 7.32 -8.28 12.30
C THR A 157 7.14 -9.27 11.16
N ASN A 158 6.24 -10.25 11.30
CA ASN A 158 5.93 -11.23 10.25
C ASN A 158 5.03 -10.66 9.14
N ASN A 159 4.44 -9.48 9.34
CA ASN A 159 3.53 -8.81 8.41
C ASN A 159 4.17 -7.56 7.77
N MET A 160 5.46 -7.38 7.97
CA MET A 160 6.29 -6.31 7.38
C MET A 160 7.32 -6.92 6.42
N LEU A 161 7.55 -6.25 5.33
CA LEU A 161 8.56 -6.57 4.31
C LEU A 161 9.60 -5.48 4.26
#